data_2129e94bc458fc1df16acc181c1abcb6
#
_entry.id   2129e94bc458fc1df16acc181c1abcb6
#
_cell.length_a   1.000
_cell.length_b   1.000
_cell.length_c   1.000
_cell.angle_alpha   90.00
_cell.angle_beta   90.00
_cell.angle_gamma   90.00
#
_symmetry.space_group_name_H-M   'P 1'
#
loop_
_entity.id
_entity.type
_entity.pdbx_description
1 polymer ?
#
loop_
_entity_poly.entity_id
_entity_poly.type
_entity_poly.pdbx_seq_one_letter_code
_entity_poly.pdbx_strand_id
1 'polypeptide(L)'
;MLVMPSAPALRASAVLALIGAPVPVFAQSVGDAIPDSYICVFKPGPISVGAEARGAVASAGGQITHTYQHALHGFSAHMSATAVAALVSHNPLIDYCEQDRLAGLPDGISSGAAGKPGGGGGGTAQSVPWNIDRLKGPGDGTGKTAWIIDSGIDTTHPDLNVDVGRSRSFLTNDGSVQDANGHGTHVAGIVAAKNNTIGVVGVAADATVVALRVLDRRGNGPDSGVIAAIDYAATPGVANPGDVANLSLITTYSQAMNDAVANLGLLGVYVAIAAGNNSADASSYSPASATGKNVYTVSAFQRGDSWASFSNFGAPVDFSEPGVSIYSTYKGGGYTTLSGTSMAAPHLAGLMLLYGTGFISNGVVSGDPDGQNDPIAVVK
;
A
#
# COMPACT_ATOMS: atom_id res chain seq x y z
N MET A 1 -53.72 72.45 -27.35
CA MET A 1 -53.84 71.40 -26.31
C MET A 1 -53.19 70.15 -26.92
N LEU A 2 -51.88 69.95 -26.69
CA LEU A 2 -51.11 68.83 -27.25
C LEU A 2 -51.10 67.70 -26.19
N VAL A 3 -51.55 66.53 -26.61
CA VAL A 3 -51.48 65.32 -25.80
C VAL A 3 -50.16 64.60 -26.15
N MET A 4 -49.28 64.44 -25.16
CA MET A 4 -48.07 63.62 -25.28
C MET A 4 -48.39 62.14 -24.98
N PRO A 5 -47.83 61.16 -25.70
CA PRO A 5 -48.00 59.76 -25.42
C PRO A 5 -47.00 59.33 -24.33
N SER A 6 -47.52 58.47 -23.40
CA SER A 6 -46.75 57.85 -22.31
C SER A 6 -45.83 56.77 -22.80
N ALA A 7 -44.58 56.77 -22.35
CA ALA A 7 -43.58 55.73 -22.62
C ALA A 7 -43.85 54.45 -21.78
N PRO A 8 -43.55 53.25 -22.28
CA PRO A 8 -43.71 52.02 -21.53
C PRO A 8 -42.53 51.81 -20.56
N ALA A 9 -42.88 51.41 -19.33
CA ALA A 9 -41.95 51.05 -18.29
C ALA A 9 -41.22 49.75 -18.60
N LEU A 10 -39.88 49.77 -18.67
CA LEU A 10 -39.02 48.61 -18.72
C LEU A 10 -39.07 47.88 -17.35
N ARG A 11 -39.59 46.67 -17.32
CA ARG A 11 -39.42 45.78 -16.17
C ARG A 11 -38.03 45.13 -16.21
N ALA A 12 -37.16 45.49 -15.29
CA ALA A 12 -35.88 44.81 -15.07
C ALA A 12 -36.15 43.50 -14.31
N SER A 13 -35.96 42.38 -14.99
CA SER A 13 -35.92 41.05 -14.39
C SER A 13 -34.59 40.88 -13.69
N ALA A 14 -34.61 40.89 -12.34
CA ALA A 14 -33.43 40.55 -11.53
C ALA A 14 -33.22 39.01 -11.64
N VAL A 15 -32.14 38.61 -12.30
CA VAL A 15 -31.62 37.23 -12.26
C VAL A 15 -30.93 37.07 -10.92
N LEU A 16 -31.58 36.38 -10.00
CA LEU A 16 -30.98 35.98 -8.72
C LEU A 16 -29.95 34.86 -9.01
N ALA A 17 -28.66 35.19 -9.07
CA ALA A 17 -27.61 34.18 -9.10
C ALA A 17 -27.61 33.47 -7.74
N LEU A 18 -28.05 32.23 -7.72
CA LEU A 18 -27.82 31.32 -6.61
C LEU A 18 -26.29 31.06 -6.54
N ILE A 19 -25.62 31.76 -5.68
CA ILE A 19 -24.26 31.42 -5.25
C ILE A 19 -24.43 30.15 -4.42
N GLY A 20 -24.15 28.99 -5.04
CA GLY A 20 -24.11 27.72 -4.34
C GLY A 20 -23.12 27.84 -3.20
N ALA A 21 -23.58 27.56 -1.97
CA ALA A 21 -22.68 27.43 -0.83
C ALA A 21 -21.61 26.40 -1.15
N PRO A 22 -20.32 26.63 -0.79
CA PRO A 22 -19.29 25.62 -1.01
C PRO A 22 -19.70 24.36 -0.25
N VAL A 23 -19.84 23.25 -0.97
CA VAL A 23 -20.03 21.93 -0.37
C VAL A 23 -18.80 21.69 0.49
N PRO A 24 -18.96 21.36 1.79
CA PRO A 24 -17.81 21.08 2.64
C PRO A 24 -17.03 19.93 2.01
N VAL A 25 -15.78 20.19 1.65
CA VAL A 25 -14.83 19.15 1.25
C VAL A 25 -14.52 18.38 2.53
N PHE A 26 -15.24 17.30 2.77
CA PHE A 26 -14.86 16.35 3.83
C PHE A 26 -13.47 15.82 3.48
N ALA A 27 -12.59 15.78 4.48
CA ALA A 27 -11.31 15.12 4.31
C ALA A 27 -11.59 13.65 3.95
N GLN A 28 -11.07 13.19 2.81
CA GLN A 28 -11.23 11.80 2.40
C GLN A 28 -10.43 10.90 3.35
N SER A 29 -11.06 9.82 3.78
CA SER A 29 -10.51 8.81 4.67
C SER A 29 -10.24 7.50 3.93
N VAL A 30 -9.40 6.66 4.49
CA VAL A 30 -9.17 5.30 3.98
C VAL A 30 -10.51 4.56 3.84
N GLY A 31 -10.73 3.91 2.71
CA GLY A 31 -11.96 3.22 2.37
C GLY A 31 -13.05 4.09 1.72
N ASP A 32 -12.89 5.42 1.67
CA ASP A 32 -13.85 6.28 0.98
C ASP A 32 -13.88 5.98 -0.51
N ALA A 33 -15.10 5.95 -1.07
CA ALA A 33 -15.29 5.78 -2.51
C ALA A 33 -14.74 6.97 -3.30
N ILE A 34 -14.02 6.70 -4.37
CA ILE A 34 -13.57 7.71 -5.33
C ILE A 34 -14.69 7.90 -6.36
N PRO A 35 -15.36 9.05 -6.41
CA PRO A 35 -16.51 9.26 -7.29
C PRO A 35 -16.19 8.90 -8.75
N ASP A 36 -17.11 8.18 -9.39
CA ASP A 36 -17.03 7.76 -10.79
C ASP A 36 -15.76 6.99 -11.17
N SER A 37 -15.04 6.41 -10.22
CA SER A 37 -13.86 5.56 -10.46
C SER A 37 -14.19 4.11 -10.10
N TYR A 38 -13.92 3.20 -11.04
CA TYR A 38 -14.27 1.78 -10.90
C TYR A 38 -13.13 0.89 -11.39
N ILE A 39 -13.01 -0.28 -10.75
CA ILE A 39 -12.13 -1.37 -11.14
C ILE A 39 -12.99 -2.47 -11.70
N CYS A 40 -12.72 -2.91 -12.94
CA CYS A 40 -13.46 -3.99 -13.61
C CYS A 40 -12.53 -5.14 -13.94
N VAL A 41 -12.96 -6.36 -13.64
CA VAL A 41 -12.20 -7.60 -13.83
C VAL A 41 -12.89 -8.44 -14.90
N PHE A 42 -12.10 -8.99 -15.81
CA PHE A 42 -12.56 -9.92 -16.84
C PHE A 42 -12.59 -11.35 -16.32
N LYS A 43 -13.51 -12.13 -16.83
CA LYS A 43 -13.53 -13.59 -16.62
C LYS A 43 -12.24 -14.22 -17.12
N PRO A 44 -11.78 -15.30 -16.51
CA PRO A 44 -10.64 -16.06 -17.02
C PRO A 44 -10.85 -16.51 -18.46
N GLY A 45 -9.84 -16.29 -19.31
CA GLY A 45 -9.92 -16.70 -20.71
C GLY A 45 -8.83 -16.09 -21.58
N PRO A 46 -8.68 -16.57 -22.81
CA PRO A 46 -7.69 -16.06 -23.76
C PRO A 46 -8.21 -14.76 -24.40
N ILE A 47 -8.05 -13.64 -23.73
CA ILE A 47 -8.48 -12.32 -24.21
C ILE A 47 -7.29 -11.36 -24.37
N SER A 48 -7.43 -10.40 -25.27
CA SER A 48 -6.52 -9.25 -25.34
C SER A 48 -7.01 -8.17 -24.37
N VAL A 49 -6.59 -8.25 -23.11
CA VAL A 49 -7.07 -7.37 -22.02
C VAL A 49 -7.08 -5.90 -22.43
N GLY A 50 -6.00 -5.39 -23.04
CA GLY A 50 -5.92 -3.99 -23.44
C GLY A 50 -6.90 -3.61 -24.57
N ALA A 51 -7.24 -4.53 -25.49
CA ALA A 51 -8.22 -4.27 -26.55
C ALA A 51 -9.64 -4.31 -25.97
N GLU A 52 -9.95 -5.31 -25.16
CA GLU A 52 -11.24 -5.47 -24.50
C GLU A 52 -11.55 -4.30 -23.54
N ALA A 53 -10.56 -3.87 -22.75
CA ALA A 53 -10.70 -2.71 -21.87
C ALA A 53 -11.04 -1.44 -22.66
N ARG A 54 -10.30 -1.17 -23.77
CA ARG A 54 -10.60 0.00 -24.62
C ARG A 54 -12.01 -0.05 -25.22
N GLY A 55 -12.42 -1.23 -25.72
CA GLY A 55 -13.76 -1.42 -26.29
C GLY A 55 -14.85 -1.22 -25.24
N ALA A 56 -14.68 -1.83 -24.07
CA ALA A 56 -15.62 -1.72 -22.95
C ALA A 56 -15.78 -0.28 -22.47
N VAL A 57 -14.68 0.42 -22.19
CA VAL A 57 -14.71 1.79 -21.67
C VAL A 57 -15.20 2.79 -22.72
N ALA A 58 -14.82 2.63 -24.00
CA ALA A 58 -15.33 3.47 -25.07
C ALA A 58 -16.86 3.34 -25.24
N SER A 59 -17.39 2.11 -25.15
CA SER A 59 -18.86 1.87 -25.20
C SER A 59 -19.60 2.46 -24.00
N ALA A 60 -18.93 2.57 -22.86
CA ALA A 60 -19.44 3.15 -21.62
C ALA A 60 -19.26 4.68 -21.54
N GLY A 61 -18.61 5.32 -22.53
CA GLY A 61 -18.29 6.75 -22.50
C GLY A 61 -17.33 7.16 -21.40
N GLY A 62 -16.49 6.23 -20.94
CA GLY A 62 -15.53 6.43 -19.86
C GLY A 62 -14.11 6.74 -20.33
N GLN A 63 -13.19 6.83 -19.37
CA GLN A 63 -11.75 7.00 -19.58
C GLN A 63 -10.96 6.01 -18.76
N ILE A 64 -10.10 5.19 -19.41
CA ILE A 64 -9.22 4.24 -18.73
C ILE A 64 -8.18 4.99 -17.91
N THR A 65 -7.95 4.54 -16.68
CA THR A 65 -6.85 5.00 -15.80
C THR A 65 -5.71 3.97 -15.76
N HIS A 66 -6.02 2.69 -15.59
CA HIS A 66 -5.04 1.59 -15.65
C HIS A 66 -5.59 0.40 -16.43
N THR A 67 -4.67 -0.41 -16.98
CA THR A 67 -4.97 -1.71 -17.57
C THR A 67 -4.07 -2.74 -16.88
N TYR A 68 -4.65 -3.81 -16.34
CA TYR A 68 -3.97 -4.87 -15.61
C TYR A 68 -3.88 -6.12 -16.48
N GLN A 69 -2.70 -6.72 -16.62
CA GLN A 69 -2.47 -7.79 -17.58
C GLN A 69 -1.79 -9.04 -17.00
N HIS A 70 -1.25 -8.96 -15.78
CA HIS A 70 -0.37 -9.97 -15.21
C HIS A 70 -0.87 -10.52 -13.87
N ALA A 71 -1.05 -9.65 -12.86
CA ALA A 71 -1.63 -10.03 -11.58
C ALA A 71 -3.16 -10.08 -11.62
N LEU A 72 -3.75 -9.26 -12.48
CA LEU A 72 -5.19 -9.21 -12.69
C LEU A 72 -5.48 -9.04 -14.19
N HIS A 73 -6.55 -9.65 -14.69
CA HIS A 73 -7.02 -9.35 -16.05
C HIS A 73 -8.16 -8.35 -15.95
N GLY A 74 -7.89 -7.07 -16.17
CA GLY A 74 -8.90 -6.04 -15.94
C GLY A 74 -8.43 -4.63 -16.27
N PHE A 75 -9.19 -3.67 -15.79
CA PHE A 75 -8.87 -2.26 -15.95
C PHE A 75 -9.51 -1.43 -14.84
N SER A 76 -9.01 -0.22 -14.64
CA SER A 76 -9.72 0.82 -13.92
C SER A 76 -10.07 1.97 -14.84
N ALA A 77 -11.20 2.63 -14.60
CA ALA A 77 -11.69 3.71 -15.44
C ALA A 77 -12.60 4.68 -14.69
N HIS A 78 -12.61 5.92 -15.16
CA HIS A 78 -13.65 6.87 -14.78
C HIS A 78 -14.88 6.68 -15.65
N MET A 79 -16.02 6.32 -15.02
CA MET A 79 -17.32 6.08 -15.67
C MET A 79 -18.43 6.39 -14.67
N SER A 80 -19.63 6.73 -15.14
CA SER A 80 -20.78 6.84 -14.24
C SER A 80 -21.24 5.46 -13.72
N ALA A 81 -21.85 5.42 -12.55
CA ALA A 81 -22.42 4.18 -11.98
C ALA A 81 -23.41 3.49 -12.93
N THR A 82 -24.20 4.27 -13.68
CA THR A 82 -25.14 3.73 -14.69
C THR A 82 -24.38 3.06 -15.85
N ALA A 83 -23.28 3.65 -16.31
CA ALA A 83 -22.45 3.08 -17.36
C ALA A 83 -21.80 1.76 -16.92
N VAL A 84 -21.30 1.70 -15.68
CA VAL A 84 -20.76 0.46 -15.09
C VAL A 84 -21.82 -0.62 -14.99
N ALA A 85 -23.03 -0.31 -14.50
CA ALA A 85 -24.14 -1.26 -14.41
C ALA A 85 -24.52 -1.81 -15.80
N ALA A 86 -24.57 -0.94 -16.81
CA ALA A 86 -24.82 -1.34 -18.20
C ALA A 86 -23.68 -2.23 -18.73
N LEU A 87 -22.43 -1.88 -18.44
CA LEU A 87 -21.26 -2.65 -18.86
C LEU A 87 -21.29 -4.07 -18.28
N VAL A 88 -21.52 -4.22 -16.98
CA VAL A 88 -21.61 -5.52 -16.31
C VAL A 88 -22.76 -6.37 -16.86
N SER A 89 -23.90 -5.75 -17.20
CA SER A 89 -25.08 -6.48 -17.69
C SER A 89 -24.97 -6.90 -19.16
N HIS A 90 -24.22 -6.19 -20.00
CA HIS A 90 -24.21 -6.41 -21.45
C HIS A 90 -22.87 -6.95 -22.00
N ASN A 91 -21.79 -6.85 -21.24
CA ASN A 91 -20.48 -7.40 -21.65
C ASN A 91 -20.24 -8.76 -20.99
N PRO A 92 -20.36 -9.88 -21.73
CA PRO A 92 -20.22 -11.22 -21.16
C PRO A 92 -18.81 -11.54 -20.68
N LEU A 93 -17.80 -10.75 -21.08
CA LEU A 93 -16.40 -10.94 -20.67
C LEU A 93 -16.12 -10.34 -19.27
N ILE A 94 -16.92 -9.39 -18.81
CA ILE A 94 -16.79 -8.83 -17.46
C ILE A 94 -17.25 -9.86 -16.44
N ASP A 95 -16.45 -10.11 -15.43
CA ASP A 95 -16.80 -10.92 -14.27
C ASP A 95 -17.50 -10.05 -13.23
N TYR A 96 -16.82 -9.01 -12.79
CA TYR A 96 -17.37 -8.01 -11.88
C TYR A 96 -16.73 -6.64 -12.08
N CYS A 97 -17.38 -5.62 -11.54
CA CYS A 97 -16.78 -4.30 -11.33
C CYS A 97 -17.03 -3.88 -9.87
N GLU A 98 -16.05 -3.26 -9.26
CA GLU A 98 -16.15 -2.69 -7.92
C GLU A 98 -15.80 -1.20 -7.91
N GLN A 99 -16.26 -0.50 -6.88
CA GLN A 99 -15.96 0.89 -6.67
C GLN A 99 -14.48 1.05 -6.31
N ASP A 100 -13.75 1.91 -7.04
CA ASP A 100 -12.40 2.33 -6.64
C ASP A 100 -12.46 3.15 -5.35
N ARG A 101 -11.57 2.86 -4.41
CA ARG A 101 -11.57 3.46 -3.08
C ARG A 101 -10.19 4.00 -2.74
N LEU A 102 -10.14 4.77 -1.67
CA LEU A 102 -8.90 5.32 -1.15
C LEU A 102 -8.21 4.29 -0.24
N ALA A 103 -7.11 3.71 -0.71
CA ALA A 103 -6.15 3.03 0.15
C ALA A 103 -5.30 4.05 0.92
N GLY A 104 -4.77 3.64 2.05
CA GLY A 104 -3.90 4.52 2.82
C GLY A 104 -3.08 3.80 3.87
N LEU A 105 -2.31 4.58 4.60
CA LEU A 105 -1.61 4.07 5.77
C LEU A 105 -2.62 3.65 6.83
N PRO A 106 -2.44 2.51 7.52
CA PRO A 106 -3.31 2.11 8.60
C PRO A 106 -3.39 3.19 9.69
N ASP A 107 -4.59 3.46 10.20
CA ASP A 107 -4.83 4.45 11.25
C ASP A 107 -3.91 4.22 12.47
N GLY A 108 -3.59 5.30 13.19
CA GLY A 108 -2.85 5.19 14.45
C GLY A 108 -1.36 4.90 14.31
N ILE A 109 -0.75 5.08 13.11
CA ILE A 109 0.72 5.12 13.01
C ILE A 109 1.21 6.27 13.87
N SER A 110 1.54 5.95 15.13
CA SER A 110 2.04 6.94 16.07
C SER A 110 3.54 7.11 15.89
N SER A 111 3.97 8.34 15.56
CA SER A 111 5.35 8.73 15.79
C SER A 111 5.55 8.77 17.32
N GLY A 112 6.26 7.80 17.86
CA GLY A 112 6.93 7.97 19.15
C GLY A 112 7.73 9.28 19.07
N ALA A 113 7.87 10.03 20.17
CA ALA A 113 8.52 11.32 20.18
C ALA A 113 9.77 11.26 19.29
N ALA A 114 9.71 11.91 18.14
CA ALA A 114 10.82 11.96 17.21
C ALA A 114 12.03 12.45 17.99
N GLY A 115 12.98 11.58 18.22
CA GLY A 115 14.31 12.03 18.59
C GLY A 115 14.65 13.07 17.54
N LYS A 116 14.81 14.35 17.96
CA LYS A 116 15.07 15.50 17.09
C LYS A 116 16.02 15.03 15.98
N PRO A 117 15.71 15.21 14.69
CA PRO A 117 16.69 14.93 13.66
C PRO A 117 17.96 15.68 14.07
N GLY A 118 19.03 14.98 14.35
CA GLY A 118 20.32 15.61 14.58
C GLY A 118 20.66 16.38 13.30
N GLY A 119 20.36 17.67 13.28
CA GLY A 119 20.78 18.54 12.20
C GLY A 119 22.31 18.57 12.20
N GLY A 120 22.88 18.01 11.17
CA GLY A 120 24.32 18.00 10.93
C GLY A 120 24.78 16.62 10.44
N GLY A 121 25.29 16.56 9.23
CA GLY A 121 25.82 15.38 8.55
C GLY A 121 26.97 14.67 9.26
N GLY A 122 26.63 13.91 10.28
CA GLY A 122 27.47 12.96 10.97
C GLY A 122 26.56 11.82 11.39
N GLY A 123 26.62 10.68 10.65
CA GLY A 123 25.85 9.49 10.96
C GLY A 123 26.10 9.05 12.39
N THR A 124 25.01 8.84 13.14
CA THR A 124 25.08 8.12 14.41
C THR A 124 25.68 6.74 14.13
N ALA A 125 26.56 6.26 15.00
CA ALA A 125 27.12 4.90 14.86
C ALA A 125 25.97 3.91 14.71
N GLN A 126 26.15 2.88 13.86
CA GLN A 126 25.16 1.84 13.62
C GLN A 126 24.71 1.21 14.94
N SER A 127 23.43 1.04 15.07
CA SER A 127 22.80 0.29 16.17
C SER A 127 21.99 -0.88 15.60
N VAL A 128 21.98 -1.98 16.32
CA VAL A 128 21.02 -3.07 16.09
C VAL A 128 19.76 -2.74 16.87
N PRO A 129 18.64 -2.39 16.21
CA PRO A 129 17.40 -2.10 16.91
C PRO A 129 16.86 -3.34 17.63
N TRP A 130 16.08 -3.13 18.70
CA TRP A 130 15.55 -4.22 19.53
C TRP A 130 14.75 -5.27 18.74
N ASN A 131 14.04 -4.82 17.71
CA ASN A 131 13.24 -5.67 16.85
C ASN A 131 14.12 -6.63 16.03
N ILE A 132 15.27 -6.16 15.52
CA ILE A 132 16.23 -7.00 14.81
C ILE A 132 16.89 -8.00 15.76
N ASP A 133 17.28 -7.55 16.96
CA ASP A 133 17.82 -8.43 18.00
C ASP A 133 16.81 -9.51 18.44
N ARG A 134 15.51 -9.13 18.62
CA ARG A 134 14.42 -10.09 18.94
C ARG A 134 14.28 -11.18 17.87
N LEU A 135 14.48 -10.83 16.61
CA LEU A 135 14.41 -11.77 15.49
C LEU A 135 15.72 -12.55 15.27
N LYS A 136 16.74 -12.36 16.11
CA LYS A 136 18.08 -12.96 15.97
C LYS A 136 18.80 -12.55 14.67
N GLY A 137 18.43 -11.41 14.09
CA GLY A 137 19.06 -10.84 12.90
C GLY A 137 20.27 -9.96 13.23
N PRO A 138 20.84 -9.30 12.23
CA PRO A 138 20.48 -9.36 10.82
C PRO A 138 20.97 -10.61 10.09
N GLY A 139 20.34 -10.92 8.93
CA GLY A 139 20.90 -11.84 7.95
C GLY A 139 21.43 -11.08 6.73
N ASP A 140 22.25 -11.72 5.89
CA ASP A 140 22.80 -11.16 4.67
C ASP A 140 21.78 -11.21 3.51
N GLY A 141 21.30 -10.05 3.08
CA GLY A 141 20.38 -9.85 1.97
C GLY A 141 21.03 -9.52 0.64
N THR A 142 22.37 -9.54 0.57
CA THR A 142 23.11 -9.21 -0.66
C THR A 142 22.60 -10.01 -1.87
N GLY A 143 22.32 -9.31 -2.98
CA GLY A 143 21.82 -9.92 -4.22
C GLY A 143 20.33 -10.25 -4.22
N LYS A 144 19.58 -9.98 -3.14
CA LYS A 144 18.14 -10.17 -3.02
C LYS A 144 17.39 -8.87 -3.25
N THR A 145 16.10 -8.94 -3.63
CA THR A 145 15.29 -7.75 -3.95
C THR A 145 13.98 -7.75 -3.19
N ALA A 146 13.68 -6.61 -2.53
CA ALA A 146 12.40 -6.33 -1.92
C ALA A 146 11.68 -5.19 -2.64
N TRP A 147 10.42 -5.40 -3.00
CA TRP A 147 9.50 -4.47 -3.65
C TRP A 147 8.63 -3.80 -2.59
N ILE A 148 8.80 -2.49 -2.39
CA ILE A 148 8.10 -1.71 -1.37
C ILE A 148 6.96 -0.95 -2.03
N ILE A 149 5.73 -1.46 -1.85
CA ILE A 149 4.49 -0.87 -2.38
C ILE A 149 3.94 0.08 -1.32
N ASP A 150 4.29 1.38 -1.42
CA ASP A 150 4.10 2.34 -0.33
C ASP A 150 4.16 3.81 -0.83
N SER A 151 4.57 4.75 0.00
CA SER A 151 4.71 6.19 -0.28
C SER A 151 5.95 6.58 -1.10
N GLY A 152 6.73 5.60 -1.56
CA GLY A 152 8.02 5.79 -2.21
C GLY A 152 9.19 5.46 -1.27
N ILE A 153 10.42 5.69 -1.72
CA ILE A 153 11.64 5.55 -0.91
C ILE A 153 12.48 6.80 -1.12
N ASP A 154 13.18 7.26 -0.07
CA ASP A 154 14.26 8.24 -0.23
C ASP A 154 15.41 7.60 -1.01
N THR A 155 15.46 7.89 -2.31
CA THR A 155 16.40 7.27 -3.24
C THR A 155 17.86 7.62 -2.98
N THR A 156 18.10 8.60 -2.11
CA THR A 156 19.45 9.08 -1.73
C THR A 156 19.84 8.69 -0.32
N HIS A 157 18.99 7.91 0.39
CA HIS A 157 19.26 7.54 1.77
C HIS A 157 20.57 6.72 1.88
N PRO A 158 21.56 7.17 2.68
CA PRO A 158 22.89 6.54 2.71
C PRO A 158 22.87 5.10 3.21
N ASP A 159 21.84 4.74 3.99
CA ASP A 159 21.68 3.44 4.63
C ASP A 159 20.81 2.46 3.83
N LEU A 160 20.46 2.77 2.58
CA LEU A 160 19.64 1.92 1.70
C LEU A 160 20.33 1.67 0.35
N ASN A 161 20.07 0.50 -0.23
CA ASN A 161 20.41 0.16 -1.63
C ASN A 161 19.16 0.27 -2.48
N VAL A 162 18.88 1.46 -3.02
CA VAL A 162 17.66 1.71 -3.80
C VAL A 162 17.91 1.51 -5.29
N ASP A 163 17.18 0.61 -5.92
CA ASP A 163 17.14 0.47 -7.38
C ASP A 163 16.13 1.43 -8.00
N VAL A 164 16.59 2.62 -8.35
CA VAL A 164 15.77 3.65 -8.98
C VAL A 164 15.33 3.24 -10.40
N GLY A 165 16.13 2.42 -11.10
CA GLY A 165 15.86 2.00 -12.47
C GLY A 165 14.58 1.15 -12.60
N ARG A 166 14.32 0.27 -11.64
CA ARG A 166 13.10 -0.55 -11.56
C ARG A 166 11.97 0.13 -10.78
N SER A 167 12.26 1.18 -10.03
CA SER A 167 11.25 1.90 -9.24
C SER A 167 10.26 2.66 -10.14
N ARG A 168 8.98 2.72 -9.73
CA ARG A 168 7.88 3.38 -10.47
C ARG A 168 6.93 4.09 -9.52
N SER A 169 6.30 5.16 -10.03
CA SER A 169 5.16 5.82 -9.37
C SER A 169 3.87 5.50 -10.13
N PHE A 170 2.81 5.24 -9.39
CA PHE A 170 1.45 4.97 -9.89
C PHE A 170 0.47 6.07 -9.48
N LEU A 171 0.98 7.19 -8.99
CA LEU A 171 0.18 8.38 -8.71
C LEU A 171 -0.09 9.16 -10.02
N THR A 172 -1.31 9.58 -10.24
CA THR A 172 -1.82 10.18 -11.51
C THR A 172 -1.11 11.47 -11.72
N ASN A 173 -0.45 12.21 -11.26
CA ASN A 173 0.21 13.49 -11.60
C ASN A 173 1.58 13.66 -10.93
N ASP A 174 2.14 12.56 -10.43
CA ASP A 174 3.44 12.59 -9.78
C ASP A 174 4.23 11.33 -10.14
N GLY A 175 5.10 11.45 -11.15
CA GLY A 175 5.97 10.37 -11.60
C GLY A 175 7.20 10.12 -10.71
N SER A 176 7.38 10.90 -9.65
CA SER A 176 8.51 10.74 -8.73
C SER A 176 8.34 9.51 -7.86
N VAL A 177 9.41 8.74 -7.70
CA VAL A 177 9.49 7.61 -6.75
C VAL A 177 10.01 8.04 -5.37
N GLN A 178 10.41 9.31 -5.26
CA GLN A 178 10.92 9.89 -4.02
C GLN A 178 9.82 9.92 -2.95
N ASP A 179 10.17 9.51 -1.76
CA ASP A 179 9.25 9.46 -0.62
C ASP A 179 8.91 10.86 -0.09
N ALA A 180 7.69 11.29 -0.34
CA ALA A 180 7.19 12.57 0.15
C ALA A 180 6.55 12.48 1.55
N ASN A 181 6.22 11.26 2.03
CA ASN A 181 5.64 10.98 3.35
C ASN A 181 6.71 10.61 4.38
N GLY A 182 7.52 9.60 4.10
CA GLY A 182 8.57 9.03 4.95
C GLY A 182 8.29 7.59 5.38
N HIS A 183 7.05 7.12 5.23
CA HIS A 183 6.63 5.80 5.66
C HIS A 183 7.29 4.69 4.85
N GLY A 184 7.30 4.77 3.52
CA GLY A 184 7.92 3.76 2.67
C GLY A 184 9.44 3.65 2.87
N THR A 185 10.12 4.78 3.15
CA THR A 185 11.54 4.76 3.53
C THR A 185 11.74 4.05 4.86
N HIS A 186 10.84 4.22 5.82
CA HIS A 186 10.90 3.55 7.12
C HIS A 186 10.73 2.04 6.97
N VAL A 187 9.74 1.62 6.21
CA VAL A 187 9.47 0.22 5.86
C VAL A 187 10.67 -0.41 5.15
N ALA A 188 11.25 0.27 4.14
CA ALA A 188 12.43 -0.20 3.41
C ALA A 188 13.62 -0.47 4.33
N GLY A 189 13.84 0.37 5.36
CA GLY A 189 14.92 0.19 6.32
C GLY A 189 14.74 -1.02 7.24
N ILE A 190 13.50 -1.32 7.65
CA ILE A 190 13.22 -2.53 8.44
C ILE A 190 13.58 -3.79 7.64
N VAL A 191 13.23 -3.82 6.34
CA VAL A 191 13.59 -4.93 5.47
C VAL A 191 15.10 -5.01 5.27
N ALA A 192 15.78 -3.89 4.89
CA ALA A 192 17.02 -3.94 4.14
C ALA A 192 18.06 -2.87 4.47
N ALA A 193 17.93 -2.12 5.59
CA ALA A 193 18.98 -1.18 5.96
C ALA A 193 20.34 -1.89 6.03
N LYS A 194 21.38 -1.20 5.52
CA LYS A 194 22.71 -1.77 5.32
C LYS A 194 23.38 -2.20 6.61
N ASN A 195 24.18 -3.24 6.56
CA ASN A 195 25.11 -3.55 7.62
C ASN A 195 26.42 -2.78 7.39
N ASN A 196 26.52 -1.60 8.00
CA ASN A 196 27.61 -0.65 7.80
C ASN A 196 28.04 0.01 9.12
N THR A 197 28.47 1.27 9.13
CA THR A 197 28.91 1.97 10.35
C THR A 197 27.96 3.06 10.83
N ILE A 198 26.81 3.25 10.17
CA ILE A 198 25.85 4.33 10.46
C ILE A 198 24.45 3.80 10.67
N GLY A 199 23.64 4.52 11.44
CA GLY A 199 22.18 4.35 11.53
C GLY A 199 21.73 3.04 12.11
N VAL A 200 21.02 2.24 11.31
CA VAL A 200 20.37 0.99 11.71
C VAL A 200 20.76 -0.17 10.78
N VAL A 201 20.26 -1.35 11.09
CA VAL A 201 20.40 -2.52 10.23
C VAL A 201 19.03 -3.18 10.02
N GLY A 202 18.74 -3.64 8.80
CA GLY A 202 17.49 -4.35 8.46
C GLY A 202 17.58 -5.85 8.70
N VAL A 203 16.45 -6.54 8.59
CA VAL A 203 16.38 -8.02 8.74
C VAL A 203 17.22 -8.71 7.67
N ALA A 204 17.05 -8.35 6.41
CA ALA A 204 17.83 -8.80 5.25
C ALA A 204 18.80 -7.67 4.85
N ALA A 205 19.83 -7.45 5.68
CA ALA A 205 20.76 -6.35 5.50
C ALA A 205 21.38 -6.36 4.10
N ASP A 206 21.62 -5.17 3.55
CA ASP A 206 22.24 -4.99 2.23
C ASP A 206 21.40 -5.44 1.02
N ALA A 207 20.16 -5.93 1.21
CA ALA A 207 19.25 -6.23 0.12
C ALA A 207 18.94 -4.97 -0.71
N THR A 208 18.63 -5.17 -1.98
CA THR A 208 18.14 -4.11 -2.86
C THR A 208 16.67 -3.84 -2.59
N VAL A 209 16.27 -2.57 -2.48
CA VAL A 209 14.88 -2.16 -2.37
C VAL A 209 14.42 -1.41 -3.63
N VAL A 210 13.22 -1.72 -4.09
CA VAL A 210 12.57 -1.09 -5.25
C VAL A 210 11.31 -0.37 -4.77
N ALA A 211 11.19 0.92 -5.09
CA ALA A 211 10.03 1.71 -4.73
C ALA A 211 8.91 1.56 -5.77
N LEU A 212 7.75 1.05 -5.35
CA LEU A 212 6.51 1.14 -6.10
C LEU A 212 5.60 2.14 -5.36
N ARG A 213 5.69 3.39 -5.77
CA ARG A 213 5.01 4.48 -5.09
C ARG A 213 3.55 4.54 -5.48
N VAL A 214 2.67 4.24 -4.54
CA VAL A 214 1.21 4.24 -4.67
C VAL A 214 0.52 5.25 -3.75
N LEU A 215 1.22 5.75 -2.71
CA LEU A 215 0.69 6.69 -1.74
C LEU A 215 1.33 8.08 -1.89
N ASP A 216 0.51 9.10 -1.72
CA ASP A 216 0.92 10.50 -1.78
C ASP A 216 1.63 10.96 -0.48
N ARG A 217 1.93 12.27 -0.39
CA ARG A 217 2.53 12.88 0.81
C ARG A 217 1.68 12.76 2.09
N ARG A 218 0.38 12.49 1.96
CA ARG A 218 -0.56 12.30 3.08
C ARG A 218 -0.67 10.83 3.47
N GLY A 219 -0.08 9.94 2.66
CA GLY A 219 -0.16 8.50 2.85
C GLY A 219 -1.42 7.89 2.25
N ASN A 220 -2.01 8.50 1.23
CA ASN A 220 -3.22 8.02 0.56
C ASN A 220 -3.00 7.84 -0.94
N GLY A 221 -3.73 6.88 -1.53
CA GLY A 221 -3.76 6.64 -2.98
C GLY A 221 -4.93 5.74 -3.38
N PRO A 222 -5.32 5.69 -4.66
CA PRO A 222 -6.43 4.85 -5.10
C PRO A 222 -6.07 3.36 -5.08
N ASP A 223 -7.02 2.48 -4.77
CA ASP A 223 -6.87 1.02 -4.85
C ASP A 223 -6.42 0.61 -6.25
N SER A 224 -6.95 1.26 -7.28
CA SER A 224 -6.56 1.04 -8.68
C SER A 224 -5.07 1.27 -8.93
N GLY A 225 -4.45 2.24 -8.26
CA GLY A 225 -3.01 2.50 -8.32
C GLY A 225 -2.19 1.42 -7.61
N VAL A 226 -2.68 0.92 -6.46
CA VAL A 226 -2.04 -0.19 -5.73
C VAL A 226 -2.06 -1.47 -6.58
N ILE A 227 -3.21 -1.79 -7.19
CA ILE A 227 -3.34 -2.94 -8.10
C ILE A 227 -2.41 -2.79 -9.31
N ALA A 228 -2.26 -1.58 -9.86
CA ALA A 228 -1.35 -1.34 -10.97
C ALA A 228 0.13 -1.55 -10.57
N ALA A 229 0.50 -1.24 -9.35
CA ALA A 229 1.84 -1.54 -8.82
C ALA A 229 2.07 -3.05 -8.66
N ILE A 230 1.08 -3.78 -8.17
CA ILE A 230 1.11 -5.25 -8.06
C ILE A 230 1.21 -5.87 -9.46
N ASP A 231 0.43 -5.39 -10.43
CA ASP A 231 0.45 -5.87 -11.82
C ASP A 231 1.80 -5.59 -12.51
N TYR A 232 2.41 -4.44 -12.22
CA TYR A 232 3.78 -4.14 -12.67
C TYR A 232 4.79 -5.12 -12.08
N ALA A 233 4.75 -5.40 -10.78
CA ALA A 233 5.62 -6.39 -10.16
C ALA A 233 5.42 -7.79 -10.76
N ALA A 234 4.19 -8.14 -11.12
CA ALA A 234 3.83 -9.41 -11.77
C ALA A 234 4.26 -9.50 -13.24
N THR A 235 4.69 -8.40 -13.86
CA THR A 235 5.15 -8.41 -15.27
C THR A 235 6.38 -9.31 -15.42
N PRO A 236 6.41 -10.22 -16.42
CA PRO A 236 7.54 -11.11 -16.63
C PRO A 236 8.89 -10.39 -16.71
N GLY A 237 9.85 -10.79 -15.88
CA GLY A 237 11.18 -10.20 -15.82
C GLY A 237 11.28 -8.94 -14.94
N VAL A 238 10.21 -8.53 -14.26
CA VAL A 238 10.20 -7.43 -13.29
C VAL A 238 10.51 -7.97 -11.90
N ALA A 239 9.56 -8.52 -11.17
CA ALA A 239 9.88 -9.29 -9.97
C ALA A 239 10.09 -10.76 -10.33
N ASN A 240 11.01 -11.41 -9.63
CA ASN A 240 11.39 -12.79 -9.87
C ASN A 240 10.87 -13.70 -8.75
N PRO A 241 10.67 -15.00 -9.01
CA PRO A 241 10.42 -15.96 -7.94
C PRO A 241 11.52 -15.89 -6.87
N GLY A 242 11.11 -15.73 -5.61
CA GLY A 242 12.00 -15.54 -4.47
C GLY A 242 12.24 -14.09 -4.06
N ASP A 243 11.84 -13.11 -4.88
CA ASP A 243 11.70 -11.71 -4.43
C ASP A 243 10.56 -11.58 -3.42
N VAL A 244 10.51 -10.47 -2.70
CA VAL A 244 9.45 -10.16 -1.73
C VAL A 244 8.77 -8.85 -2.08
N ALA A 245 7.44 -8.81 -2.02
CA ALA A 245 6.65 -7.57 -2.02
C ALA A 245 6.14 -7.29 -0.60
N ASN A 246 6.29 -6.05 -0.13
CA ASN A 246 5.74 -5.60 1.14
C ASN A 246 4.64 -4.58 0.91
N LEU A 247 3.45 -4.83 1.48
CA LEU A 247 2.27 -3.96 1.44
C LEU A 247 1.93 -3.51 2.87
N SER A 248 2.47 -2.36 3.27
CA SER A 248 2.20 -1.74 4.57
C SER A 248 1.11 -0.66 4.46
N LEU A 249 -0.02 -1.02 3.85
CA LEU A 249 -1.17 -0.16 3.58
C LEU A 249 -2.48 -0.92 3.75
N ILE A 250 -3.60 -0.21 3.81
CA ILE A 250 -4.93 -0.78 4.06
C ILE A 250 -6.00 -0.03 3.26
N THR A 251 -7.05 -0.76 2.90
CA THR A 251 -8.35 -0.23 2.43
C THR A 251 -9.48 -1.08 3.02
N THR A 252 -10.73 -0.70 2.81
CA THR A 252 -11.87 -1.62 3.06
C THR A 252 -11.81 -2.79 2.08
N TYR A 253 -12.54 -3.87 2.36
CA TYR A 253 -12.51 -5.07 1.52
C TYR A 253 -12.66 -4.75 0.03
N SER A 254 -11.72 -5.24 -0.77
CA SER A 254 -11.65 -5.17 -2.24
C SER A 254 -11.29 -6.55 -2.79
N GLN A 255 -12.19 -7.14 -3.57
CA GLN A 255 -11.93 -8.43 -4.21
C GLN A 255 -10.79 -8.33 -5.22
N ALA A 256 -10.77 -7.27 -6.02
CA ALA A 256 -9.74 -7.07 -7.04
C ALA A 256 -8.33 -6.91 -6.42
N MET A 257 -8.22 -6.24 -5.28
CA MET A 257 -6.97 -6.12 -4.53
C MET A 257 -6.49 -7.49 -4.05
N ASN A 258 -7.38 -8.26 -3.44
CA ASN A 258 -7.06 -9.59 -2.91
C ASN A 258 -6.68 -10.56 -4.04
N ASP A 259 -7.39 -10.53 -5.15
CA ASP A 259 -7.08 -11.37 -6.33
C ASP A 259 -5.70 -11.02 -6.92
N ALA A 260 -5.39 -9.72 -7.04
CA ALA A 260 -4.09 -9.27 -7.54
C ALA A 260 -2.93 -9.73 -6.64
N VAL A 261 -3.09 -9.61 -5.33
CA VAL A 261 -2.11 -10.08 -4.34
C VAL A 261 -1.93 -11.60 -4.41
N ALA A 262 -3.02 -12.37 -4.42
CA ALA A 262 -2.97 -13.82 -4.51
C ALA A 262 -2.26 -14.29 -5.78
N ASN A 263 -2.54 -13.64 -6.91
CA ASN A 263 -1.92 -13.96 -8.20
C ASN A 263 -0.42 -13.61 -8.23
N LEU A 264 0.01 -12.50 -7.61
CA LEU A 264 1.44 -12.20 -7.44
C LEU A 264 2.16 -13.31 -6.65
N GLY A 265 1.53 -13.82 -5.58
CA GLY A 265 2.05 -14.95 -4.80
C GLY A 265 2.17 -16.24 -5.60
N LEU A 266 1.22 -16.50 -6.53
CA LEU A 266 1.27 -17.66 -7.43
C LEU A 266 2.46 -17.61 -8.40
N LEU A 267 2.95 -16.43 -8.76
CA LEU A 267 4.13 -16.24 -9.60
C LEU A 267 5.45 -16.52 -8.85
N GLY A 268 5.38 -16.81 -7.55
CA GLY A 268 6.54 -17.14 -6.71
C GLY A 268 7.17 -15.96 -5.98
N VAL A 269 6.57 -14.78 -6.05
CA VAL A 269 6.92 -13.63 -5.21
C VAL A 269 6.29 -13.84 -3.83
N TYR A 270 7.05 -13.67 -2.75
CA TYR A 270 6.50 -13.69 -1.41
C TYR A 270 5.86 -12.34 -1.10
N VAL A 271 4.71 -12.34 -0.44
CA VAL A 271 3.97 -11.12 -0.14
C VAL A 271 3.75 -11.01 1.36
N ALA A 272 4.28 -9.96 1.98
CA ALA A 272 4.05 -9.59 3.38
C ALA A 272 3.07 -8.42 3.45
N ILE A 273 2.03 -8.56 4.26
CA ILE A 273 0.91 -7.61 4.34
C ILE A 273 0.69 -7.19 5.78
N ALA A 274 0.53 -5.90 6.03
CA ALA A 274 0.11 -5.38 7.34
C ALA A 274 -1.35 -5.73 7.63
N ALA A 275 -1.64 -6.29 8.82
CA ALA A 275 -3.01 -6.65 9.21
C ALA A 275 -3.94 -5.43 9.36
N GLY A 276 -3.39 -4.25 9.64
CA GLY A 276 -4.14 -3.03 9.94
C GLY A 276 -4.12 -2.68 11.44
N ASN A 277 -4.51 -1.44 11.77
CA ASN A 277 -4.37 -0.90 13.12
C ASN A 277 -5.72 -0.45 13.75
N ASN A 278 -6.80 -1.14 13.41
CA ASN A 278 -8.16 -0.75 13.79
C ASN A 278 -8.68 -1.54 15.01
N SER A 279 -7.85 -2.42 15.63
CA SER A 279 -8.28 -3.36 16.69
C SER A 279 -9.52 -4.17 16.26
N ALA A 280 -9.52 -4.65 15.01
CA ALA A 280 -10.67 -5.27 14.35
C ALA A 280 -10.25 -6.56 13.61
N ASP A 281 -11.24 -7.34 13.16
CA ASP A 281 -10.99 -8.52 12.33
C ASP A 281 -10.42 -8.11 10.97
N ALA A 282 -9.24 -8.64 10.62
CA ALA A 282 -8.51 -8.36 9.39
C ALA A 282 -9.27 -8.79 8.13
N SER A 283 -10.25 -9.69 8.24
CA SER A 283 -11.10 -10.14 7.12
C SER A 283 -11.93 -9.03 6.48
N SER A 284 -12.14 -7.92 7.19
CA SER A 284 -12.89 -6.76 6.71
C SER A 284 -12.05 -5.79 5.87
N TYR A 285 -10.75 -6.04 5.72
CA TYR A 285 -9.81 -5.12 5.10
C TYR A 285 -9.00 -5.79 3.99
N SER A 286 -8.63 -5.02 2.98
CA SER A 286 -7.70 -5.43 1.93
C SER A 286 -6.43 -4.56 1.98
N PRO A 287 -5.28 -5.09 1.61
CA PRO A 287 -5.02 -6.48 1.22
C PRO A 287 -4.93 -7.48 2.39
N ALA A 288 -5.16 -7.09 3.64
CA ALA A 288 -5.00 -7.92 4.84
C ALA A 288 -5.83 -9.22 4.81
N SER A 289 -6.98 -9.24 4.13
CA SER A 289 -7.81 -10.43 3.95
C SER A 289 -7.41 -11.29 2.75
N ALA A 290 -6.38 -10.92 1.99
CA ALA A 290 -5.90 -11.73 0.88
C ALA A 290 -5.24 -13.01 1.40
N THR A 291 -5.60 -14.14 0.83
CA THR A 291 -5.02 -15.44 1.16
C THR A 291 -4.54 -16.12 -0.12
N GLY A 292 -3.49 -16.92 -0.01
CA GLY A 292 -2.96 -17.63 -1.16
C GLY A 292 -1.56 -18.18 -0.93
N LYS A 293 -1.03 -18.86 -1.94
CA LYS A 293 0.35 -19.32 -1.90
C LYS A 293 1.30 -18.14 -1.80
N ASN A 294 2.26 -18.18 -0.87
CA ASN A 294 3.28 -17.15 -0.63
C ASN A 294 2.72 -15.78 -0.17
N VAL A 295 1.48 -15.71 0.30
CA VAL A 295 0.84 -14.50 0.82
C VAL A 295 0.68 -14.65 2.32
N TYR A 296 1.13 -13.66 3.09
CA TYR A 296 1.15 -13.70 4.55
C TYR A 296 0.75 -12.36 5.17
N THR A 297 -0.24 -12.40 6.04
CA THR A 297 -0.72 -11.24 6.80
C THR A 297 -0.10 -11.22 8.19
N VAL A 298 0.35 -10.04 8.62
CA VAL A 298 1.21 -9.86 9.80
C VAL A 298 0.58 -8.91 10.80
N SER A 299 0.32 -9.41 12.00
CA SER A 299 -0.08 -8.62 13.18
C SER A 299 1.14 -8.03 13.91
N ALA A 300 0.90 -7.17 14.89
CA ALA A 300 1.95 -6.46 15.58
C ALA A 300 2.04 -6.85 17.08
N PHE A 301 3.27 -7.01 17.57
CA PHE A 301 3.55 -7.12 19.00
C PHE A 301 4.55 -6.07 19.50
N GLN A 302 4.60 -5.86 20.80
CA GLN A 302 5.54 -4.98 21.50
C GLN A 302 6.60 -5.78 22.26
N ARG A 303 7.61 -5.09 22.83
CA ARG A 303 8.64 -5.74 23.66
C ARG A 303 8.03 -6.67 24.68
N GLY A 304 8.61 -7.86 24.84
CA GLY A 304 8.11 -8.93 25.72
C GLY A 304 7.04 -9.77 25.06
N ASP A 305 6.97 -9.77 23.71
CA ASP A 305 6.10 -10.61 22.89
C ASP A 305 4.62 -10.50 23.26
N SER A 306 4.18 -9.32 23.70
CA SER A 306 2.78 -9.05 24.01
C SER A 306 2.09 -8.28 22.88
N TRP A 307 0.85 -8.62 22.64
CA TRP A 307 0.00 -8.05 21.60
C TRP A 307 -0.01 -6.51 21.62
N ALA A 308 0.09 -5.90 20.44
CA ALA A 308 -0.11 -4.46 20.29
C ALA A 308 -1.61 -4.17 20.20
N SER A 309 -2.15 -3.41 21.15
CA SER A 309 -3.61 -3.19 21.29
C SER A 309 -4.32 -2.62 20.06
N PHE A 310 -3.59 -1.94 19.17
CA PHE A 310 -4.13 -1.40 17.93
C PHE A 310 -4.21 -2.46 16.82
N SER A 311 -3.45 -3.56 16.91
CA SER A 311 -3.33 -4.53 15.81
C SER A 311 -4.67 -5.16 15.47
N ASN A 312 -4.93 -5.31 14.17
CA ASN A 312 -5.98 -6.19 13.70
C ASN A 312 -5.58 -7.65 13.93
N PHE A 313 -6.57 -8.53 14.07
CA PHE A 313 -6.48 -9.93 14.44
C PHE A 313 -7.38 -10.81 13.53
N GLY A 314 -7.45 -12.10 13.79
CA GLY A 314 -8.41 -13.01 13.15
C GLY A 314 -7.80 -13.92 12.09
N ALA A 315 -8.63 -14.75 11.49
CA ALA A 315 -8.25 -15.85 10.62
C ALA A 315 -7.29 -15.51 9.45
N PRO A 316 -7.27 -14.28 8.89
CA PRO A 316 -6.28 -13.95 7.87
C PRO A 316 -4.85 -13.77 8.37
N VAL A 317 -4.63 -13.61 9.68
CA VAL A 317 -3.29 -13.36 10.24
C VAL A 317 -2.50 -14.66 10.33
N ASP A 318 -1.28 -14.66 9.76
CA ASP A 318 -0.40 -15.82 9.72
C ASP A 318 0.72 -15.77 10.77
N PHE A 319 1.23 -14.55 11.05
CA PHE A 319 2.35 -14.27 11.94
C PHE A 319 2.16 -12.98 12.70
N SER A 320 2.82 -12.87 13.84
CA SER A 320 2.97 -11.62 14.58
C SER A 320 4.43 -11.22 14.63
N GLU A 321 4.73 -9.93 14.35
CA GLU A 321 6.09 -9.42 14.29
C GLU A 321 6.23 -8.10 15.06
N PRO A 322 7.47 -7.64 15.38
CA PRO A 322 7.68 -6.39 16.11
C PRO A 322 7.03 -5.20 15.40
N GLY A 323 6.06 -4.54 16.06
CA GLY A 323 5.32 -3.41 15.47
C GLY A 323 5.26 -2.16 16.35
N VAL A 324 5.86 -2.17 17.55
CA VAL A 324 5.77 -1.04 18.49
C VAL A 324 7.13 -0.43 18.75
N SER A 325 7.24 0.90 18.59
CA SER A 325 8.49 1.66 18.81
C SER A 325 9.65 1.12 17.99
N ILE A 326 9.44 1.00 16.68
CA ILE A 326 10.41 0.50 15.71
C ILE A 326 11.22 1.68 15.15
N TYR A 327 12.53 1.66 15.40
CA TYR A 327 13.47 2.67 14.89
C TYR A 327 14.05 2.21 13.55
N SER A 328 13.91 3.05 12.52
CA SER A 328 14.35 2.74 11.16
C SER A 328 14.69 4.00 10.37
N THR A 329 15.16 3.83 9.14
CA THR A 329 15.44 4.91 8.18
C THR A 329 14.21 5.78 7.94
N TYR A 330 14.42 7.04 7.56
CA TYR A 330 13.35 7.99 7.27
C TYR A 330 13.78 8.96 6.17
N LYS A 331 12.80 9.57 5.48
CA LYS A 331 13.10 10.52 4.39
C LYS A 331 14.05 11.64 4.82
N GLY A 332 14.82 12.16 3.85
CA GLY A 332 15.84 13.21 4.09
C GLY A 332 17.12 12.67 4.72
N GLY A 333 17.42 11.38 4.50
CA GLY A 333 18.63 10.71 5.05
C GLY A 333 18.57 10.53 6.56
N GLY A 334 17.39 10.65 7.18
CA GLY A 334 17.18 10.60 8.62
C GLY A 334 16.69 9.24 9.13
N TYR A 335 16.38 9.20 10.43
CA TYR A 335 15.84 8.04 11.13
C TYR A 335 14.72 8.48 12.06
N THR A 336 13.73 7.60 12.28
CA THR A 336 12.63 7.88 13.21
C THR A 336 12.08 6.60 13.83
N THR A 337 11.24 6.75 14.84
CA THR A 337 10.54 5.64 15.51
C THR A 337 9.07 5.71 15.15
N LEU A 338 8.53 4.63 14.59
CA LEU A 338 7.11 4.48 14.28
C LEU A 338 6.55 3.21 14.97
N SER A 339 5.21 3.15 15.07
CA SER A 339 4.48 1.98 15.56
C SER A 339 3.30 1.68 14.62
N GLY A 340 3.01 0.42 14.37
CA GLY A 340 1.94 -0.05 13.51
C GLY A 340 2.23 -1.46 12.97
N THR A 341 1.21 -2.13 12.46
CA THR A 341 1.37 -3.37 11.67
C THR A 341 2.19 -3.13 10.40
N SER A 342 2.21 -1.89 9.91
CA SER A 342 3.11 -1.43 8.84
C SER A 342 4.60 -1.60 9.17
N MET A 343 4.96 -1.63 10.46
CA MET A 343 6.33 -1.90 10.89
C MET A 343 6.53 -3.40 11.15
N ALA A 344 5.47 -4.15 11.41
CA ALA A 344 5.53 -5.60 11.60
C ALA A 344 5.74 -6.35 10.27
N ALA A 345 4.94 -6.08 9.26
CA ALA A 345 5.01 -6.75 7.95
C ALA A 345 6.41 -6.77 7.33
N PRO A 346 7.19 -5.67 7.31
CA PRO A 346 8.53 -5.68 6.72
C PRO A 346 9.54 -6.57 7.46
N HIS A 347 9.31 -6.95 8.74
CA HIS A 347 10.14 -7.95 9.40
C HIS A 347 9.96 -9.32 8.75
N LEU A 348 8.72 -9.76 8.57
CA LEU A 348 8.44 -11.01 7.85
C LEU A 348 8.93 -10.95 6.40
N ALA A 349 8.77 -9.80 5.73
CA ALA A 349 9.32 -9.59 4.38
C ALA A 349 10.83 -9.86 4.33
N GLY A 350 11.59 -9.33 5.28
CA GLY A 350 13.03 -9.58 5.40
C GLY A 350 13.36 -11.06 5.64
N LEU A 351 12.60 -11.75 6.52
CA LEU A 351 12.77 -13.18 6.78
C LEU A 351 12.48 -14.03 5.55
N MET A 352 11.40 -13.72 4.82
CA MET A 352 11.07 -14.41 3.57
C MET A 352 12.11 -14.16 2.48
N LEU A 353 12.68 -12.98 2.44
CA LEU A 353 13.76 -12.65 1.52
C LEU A 353 15.01 -13.50 1.79
N LEU A 354 15.33 -13.76 3.06
CA LEU A 354 16.47 -14.59 3.45
C LEU A 354 16.24 -16.09 3.21
N TYR A 355 15.07 -16.60 3.55
CA TYR A 355 14.82 -18.04 3.72
C TYR A 355 13.62 -18.58 2.93
N GLY A 356 12.91 -17.76 2.14
CA GLY A 356 11.62 -18.13 1.58
C GLY A 356 10.63 -18.42 2.71
N THR A 357 10.02 -19.60 2.72
CA THR A 357 9.17 -20.08 3.82
C THR A 357 9.94 -20.95 4.83
N GLY A 358 11.26 -20.99 4.71
CA GLY A 358 12.11 -21.85 5.54
C GLY A 358 12.64 -21.20 6.82
N PHE A 359 12.14 -20.02 7.24
CA PHE A 359 12.43 -19.43 8.56
C PHE A 359 11.86 -20.29 9.69
N ILE A 360 12.28 -20.02 10.93
CA ILE A 360 11.78 -20.76 12.09
C ILE A 360 10.86 -19.89 12.94
N SER A 361 9.93 -20.53 13.67
CA SER A 361 9.15 -19.86 14.70
C SER A 361 9.88 -19.93 16.05
N ASN A 362 9.88 -18.83 16.81
CA ASN A 362 10.43 -18.74 18.14
C ASN A 362 9.41 -18.11 19.10
N GLY A 363 8.47 -18.90 19.54
CA GLY A 363 7.39 -18.48 20.42
C GLY A 363 6.15 -18.04 19.67
N VAL A 364 5.20 -17.56 20.44
CA VAL A 364 3.93 -16.98 19.96
C VAL A 364 3.68 -15.68 20.72
N VAL A 365 2.90 -14.79 20.10
CA VAL A 365 2.47 -13.55 20.77
C VAL A 365 1.52 -13.89 21.93
N SER A 366 1.57 -13.12 23.00
CA SER A 366 0.66 -13.28 24.16
C SER A 366 -0.43 -12.21 24.16
N GLY A 367 -1.65 -12.60 24.49
CA GLY A 367 -2.79 -11.66 24.61
C GLY A 367 -3.47 -11.33 23.28
N ASP A 368 -3.38 -12.21 22.32
CA ASP A 368 -4.12 -12.13 21.07
C ASP A 368 -5.63 -12.14 21.33
N PRO A 369 -6.41 -11.17 20.80
CA PRO A 369 -7.83 -11.03 21.10
C PRO A 369 -8.73 -12.19 20.63
N ASP A 370 -8.34 -12.91 19.58
CA ASP A 370 -9.13 -14.04 19.07
C ASP A 370 -8.83 -15.37 19.80
N GLY A 371 -7.79 -15.36 20.67
CA GLY A 371 -7.38 -16.52 21.46
C GLY A 371 -6.56 -17.55 20.69
N GLN A 372 -6.17 -17.25 19.44
CA GLN A 372 -5.29 -18.07 18.60
C GLN A 372 -3.96 -17.37 18.44
N ASN A 373 -3.08 -17.51 19.42
CA ASN A 373 -1.82 -16.78 19.47
C ASN A 373 -0.96 -17.00 18.21
N ASP A 374 -0.71 -15.92 17.48
CA ASP A 374 0.08 -15.92 16.25
C ASP A 374 1.55 -16.32 16.53
N PRO A 375 2.18 -17.11 15.65
CA PRO A 375 3.59 -17.45 15.76
C PRO A 375 4.49 -16.26 15.44
N ILE A 376 5.66 -16.19 16.10
CA ILE A 376 6.70 -15.20 15.85
C ILE A 376 7.79 -15.84 15.00
N ALA A 377 8.04 -15.32 13.81
CA ALA A 377 9.09 -15.81 12.92
C ALA A 377 10.45 -15.17 13.26
N VAL A 378 11.54 -15.92 13.10
CA VAL A 378 12.89 -15.43 13.38
C VAL A 378 13.92 -15.99 12.38
N VAL A 379 15.09 -15.34 12.33
CA VAL A 379 16.28 -15.80 11.61
C VAL A 379 16.71 -17.16 12.17
N LYS A 380 17.16 -18.07 11.29
CA LYS A 380 17.66 -19.41 11.64
C LYS A 380 18.92 -19.38 12.46
#